data_160c6ffc6cdc88250e3c1ccb3a3bfa34
#
_entry.id   160c6ffc6cdc88250e3c1ccb3a3bfa34
#
_cell.length_a   1.000
_cell.length_b   1.000
_cell.length_c   1.000
_cell.angle_alpha   90.00
_cell.angle_beta   90.00
_cell.angle_gamma   90.00
#
_symmetry.space_group_name_H-M   'P 1'
#
loop_
_entity.id
_entity.type
_entity.pdbx_description
1 polymer ?
#
loop_
_entity_poly.entity_id
_entity_poly.type
_entity_poly.pdbx_seq_one_letter_code
_entity_poly.pdbx_strand_id
1 'polypeptide(L)'
;AIDKEGITNTIMGKTASVSYGFATPLYGDYNPEWEKEDNGYDIEKAKAYLAESDYVKNGSPTLVIMTESNEVKTKAAQMIQNYCKEIGINMEVKTADTALFDNYKYDFSEWDLKIDNNGNRVSLAALYSNFLSATHTSYNGVPTSFNGLPEGDLSKLCDVANNVDTNSQEAVDAVFDYYTENAILYGLWGPINYVAAKDGITGLKVQYLSYAQPWTFDFAPDYKGVAD
;
A
#
# COMPACT_ATOMS: atom_id res chain seq x y z
N ALA A 1 6.01 -14.18 5.70
CA ALA A 1 6.32 -14.04 7.13
C ALA A 1 5.51 -12.93 7.81
N ILE A 2 5.01 -11.95 7.07
CA ILE A 2 4.33 -10.77 7.64
C ILE A 2 2.84 -11.06 7.80
N ASP A 3 2.33 -10.97 9.05
CA ASP A 3 0.90 -11.05 9.35
C ASP A 3 0.26 -9.66 9.19
N LYS A 4 -0.17 -9.33 7.98
CA LYS A 4 -0.82 -8.04 7.67
C LYS A 4 -2.14 -7.84 8.40
N GLU A 5 -2.91 -8.92 8.62
CA GLU A 5 -4.17 -8.86 9.38
C GLU A 5 -3.90 -8.54 10.85
N GLY A 6 -2.92 -9.22 11.46
CA GLY A 6 -2.49 -8.96 12.82
C GLY A 6 -1.95 -7.53 13.00
N ILE A 7 -1.15 -7.04 12.05
CA ILE A 7 -0.67 -5.65 12.04
C ILE A 7 -1.84 -4.68 11.95
N THR A 8 -2.72 -4.84 10.96
CA THR A 8 -3.86 -3.94 10.73
C THR A 8 -4.78 -3.90 11.93
N ASN A 9 -5.15 -5.06 12.46
CA ASN A 9 -6.03 -5.16 13.62
C ASN A 9 -5.41 -4.56 14.88
N THR A 10 -4.11 -4.76 15.09
CA THR A 10 -3.41 -4.26 16.28
C THR A 10 -3.23 -2.74 16.24
N ILE A 11 -2.93 -2.17 15.08
CA ILE A 11 -2.60 -0.75 14.95
C ILE A 11 -3.83 0.08 14.63
N MET A 12 -4.66 -0.38 13.70
CA MET A 12 -5.77 0.39 13.13
C MET A 12 -7.14 -0.06 13.63
N GLY A 13 -7.26 -1.29 14.12
CA GLY A 13 -8.53 -1.86 14.56
C GLY A 13 -9.60 -1.76 13.46
N LYS A 14 -10.75 -1.16 13.79
CA LYS A 14 -11.87 -1.00 12.85
C LYS A 14 -11.75 0.23 11.93
N THR A 15 -10.66 0.97 12.01
CA THR A 15 -10.48 2.20 11.24
C THR A 15 -9.75 1.99 9.92
N ALA A 16 -9.44 0.75 9.59
CA ALA A 16 -8.83 0.38 8.32
C ALA A 16 -9.34 -0.99 7.85
N SER A 17 -9.24 -1.22 6.54
CA SER A 17 -9.39 -2.53 5.91
C SER A 17 -8.02 -3.08 5.54
N VAL A 18 -7.84 -4.39 5.66
CA VAL A 18 -6.65 -5.08 5.15
C VAL A 18 -6.53 -4.84 3.66
N SER A 19 -5.32 -4.66 3.17
CA SER A 19 -5.04 -4.51 1.75
C SER A 19 -4.55 -5.83 1.17
N TYR A 20 -5.12 -6.24 0.05
CA TYR A 20 -4.70 -7.40 -0.73
C TYR A 20 -3.95 -6.92 -1.98
N GLY A 21 -2.75 -7.45 -2.18
CA GLY A 21 -1.79 -6.75 -3.01
C GLY A 21 -1.47 -5.38 -2.37
N PHE A 22 -1.75 -4.29 -3.04
CA PHE A 22 -1.76 -2.93 -2.45
C PHE A 22 -3.09 -2.21 -2.75
N ALA A 23 -4.15 -2.97 -2.83
CA ALA A 23 -5.51 -2.54 -3.07
C ALA A 23 -6.41 -2.85 -1.89
N THR A 24 -7.46 -2.08 -1.76
CA THR A 24 -8.58 -2.38 -0.87
C THR A 24 -9.85 -2.58 -1.68
N PRO A 25 -10.87 -3.30 -1.16
CA PRO A 25 -12.16 -3.49 -1.84
C PRO A 25 -12.92 -2.21 -2.21
N LEU A 26 -12.37 -1.04 -1.88
CA LEU A 26 -13.00 0.26 -2.17
C LEU A 26 -12.71 0.77 -3.59
N TYR A 27 -11.79 0.15 -4.31
CA TYR A 27 -11.49 0.51 -5.70
C TYR A 27 -12.48 -0.16 -6.66
N GLY A 28 -12.90 0.58 -7.69
CA GLY A 28 -13.90 0.10 -8.66
C GLY A 28 -13.42 -1.03 -9.57
N ASP A 29 -12.11 -1.14 -9.76
CA ASP A 29 -11.40 -2.17 -10.52
C ASP A 29 -10.74 -3.23 -9.61
N TYR A 30 -11.16 -3.31 -8.35
CA TYR A 30 -10.71 -4.34 -7.42
C TYR A 30 -11.29 -5.71 -7.79
N ASN A 31 -10.40 -6.70 -7.89
CA ASN A 31 -10.80 -8.09 -8.13
C ASN A 31 -10.82 -8.87 -6.80
N PRO A 32 -11.99 -9.40 -6.37
CA PRO A 32 -12.07 -10.19 -5.14
C PRO A 32 -11.23 -11.49 -5.15
N GLU A 33 -10.85 -12.00 -6.31
CA GLU A 33 -9.99 -13.19 -6.41
C GLU A 33 -8.59 -12.93 -5.84
N TRP A 34 -8.10 -11.68 -5.87
CA TRP A 34 -6.81 -11.31 -5.27
C TRP A 34 -6.70 -11.62 -3.78
N GLU A 35 -7.83 -11.69 -3.06
CA GLU A 35 -7.83 -12.11 -1.65
C GLU A 35 -7.38 -13.56 -1.49
N LYS A 36 -7.65 -14.40 -2.49
CA LYS A 36 -7.27 -15.82 -2.50
C LYS A 36 -5.83 -16.03 -2.96
N GLU A 37 -5.33 -15.12 -3.77
CA GLU A 37 -3.98 -15.14 -4.35
C GLU A 37 -2.96 -14.50 -3.41
N ASP A 38 -3.44 -13.76 -2.42
CA ASP A 38 -2.58 -13.13 -1.44
C ASP A 38 -1.74 -14.19 -0.70
N ASN A 39 -0.43 -13.94 -0.66
CA ASN A 39 0.54 -14.86 -0.04
C ASN A 39 0.41 -14.96 1.48
N GLY A 40 -0.67 -14.67 2.09
CA GLY A 40 -1.02 -14.86 3.50
C GLY A 40 0.13 -14.95 4.52
N TYR A 41 -0.20 -15.10 5.77
CA TYR A 41 0.80 -15.34 6.82
C TYR A 41 1.15 -16.83 6.88
N ASP A 42 2.34 -17.20 6.41
CA ASP A 42 2.86 -18.57 6.41
C ASP A 42 4.36 -18.57 6.70
N ILE A 43 4.71 -18.91 7.93
CA ILE A 43 6.10 -18.94 8.41
C ILE A 43 6.92 -20.03 7.73
N GLU A 44 6.35 -21.19 7.47
CA GLU A 44 7.09 -22.32 6.88
C GLU A 44 7.38 -22.05 5.39
N LYS A 45 6.41 -21.48 4.68
CA LYS A 45 6.62 -21.01 3.30
C LYS A 45 7.66 -19.90 3.25
N ALA A 46 7.63 -18.95 4.20
CA ALA A 46 8.61 -17.87 4.28
C ALA A 46 10.03 -18.40 4.53
N LYS A 47 10.20 -19.38 5.42
CA LYS A 47 11.49 -20.06 5.65
C LYS A 47 11.98 -20.80 4.42
N ALA A 48 11.09 -21.44 3.66
CA ALA A 48 11.44 -22.13 2.42
C ALA A 48 11.99 -21.14 1.38
N TYR A 49 11.31 -20.01 1.14
CA TYR A 49 11.83 -18.97 0.27
C TYR A 49 13.16 -18.37 0.74
N LEU A 50 13.33 -18.18 2.05
CA LEU A 50 14.59 -17.68 2.60
C LEU A 50 15.74 -18.66 2.35
N ALA A 51 15.48 -19.97 2.47
CA ALA A 51 16.47 -21.01 2.22
C ALA A 51 16.92 -21.08 0.75
N GLU A 52 16.04 -20.72 -0.19
CA GLU A 52 16.34 -20.64 -1.62
C GLU A 52 17.04 -19.32 -2.00
N SER A 53 16.91 -18.28 -1.17
CA SER A 53 17.49 -16.96 -1.41
C SER A 53 19.01 -16.93 -1.17
N ASP A 54 19.66 -15.91 -1.70
CA ASP A 54 21.08 -15.67 -1.45
C ASP A 54 21.36 -14.91 -0.14
N TYR A 55 20.32 -14.60 0.66
CA TYR A 55 20.47 -13.82 1.90
C TYR A 55 21.49 -14.45 2.86
N VAL A 56 21.36 -15.75 3.14
CA VAL A 56 22.28 -16.47 4.04
C VAL A 56 23.67 -16.60 3.40
N LYS A 57 23.75 -16.88 2.11
CA LYS A 57 25.02 -16.97 1.36
C LYS A 57 25.78 -15.64 1.37
N ASN A 58 25.04 -14.53 1.38
CA ASN A 58 25.61 -13.19 1.45
C ASN A 58 25.93 -12.72 2.88
N GLY A 59 25.95 -13.63 3.86
CA GLY A 59 26.34 -13.37 5.24
C GLY A 59 25.23 -12.79 6.11
N SER A 60 23.95 -12.97 5.73
CA SER A 60 22.78 -12.51 6.47
C SER A 60 22.87 -11.02 6.86
N PRO A 61 22.99 -10.11 5.91
CA PRO A 61 23.14 -8.68 6.19
C PRO A 61 21.95 -8.15 6.99
N THR A 62 22.15 -7.09 7.77
CA THR A 62 21.04 -6.39 8.41
C THR A 62 20.34 -5.55 7.36
N LEU A 63 19.05 -5.83 7.12
CA LEU A 63 18.20 -5.06 6.23
C LEU A 63 17.65 -3.84 6.95
N VAL A 64 17.49 -2.75 6.23
CA VAL A 64 16.91 -1.50 6.76
C VAL A 64 15.48 -1.34 6.29
N ILE A 65 14.53 -1.26 7.23
CA ILE A 65 13.16 -0.84 6.95
C ILE A 65 12.99 0.62 7.37
N MET A 66 12.75 1.49 6.39
CA MET A 66 12.63 2.93 6.61
C MET A 66 11.17 3.39 6.63
N THR A 67 10.87 4.33 7.51
CA THR A 67 9.57 4.98 7.55
C THR A 67 9.66 6.42 8.05
N GLU A 68 8.65 7.21 7.74
CA GLU A 68 8.43 8.50 8.38
C GLU A 68 8.25 8.32 9.89
N SER A 69 8.72 9.27 10.68
CA SER A 69 8.57 9.30 12.15
C SER A 69 7.10 9.56 12.53
N ASN A 70 6.31 8.52 12.45
CA ASN A 70 4.89 8.47 12.73
C ASN A 70 4.61 7.23 13.59
N GLU A 71 3.82 7.38 14.65
CA GLU A 71 3.58 6.29 15.60
C GLU A 71 3.01 5.03 14.94
N VAL A 72 2.07 5.19 14.02
CA VAL A 72 1.40 4.09 13.30
C VAL A 72 2.40 3.35 12.41
N LYS A 73 3.14 4.08 11.59
CA LYS A 73 4.13 3.50 10.67
C LYS A 73 5.31 2.87 11.43
N THR A 74 5.77 3.52 12.49
CA THR A 74 6.88 3.01 13.31
C THR A 74 6.49 1.69 13.99
N LYS A 75 5.28 1.59 14.55
CA LYS A 75 4.76 0.34 15.11
C LYS A 75 4.67 -0.77 14.05
N ALA A 76 4.18 -0.45 12.86
CA ALA A 76 4.13 -1.41 11.76
C ALA A 76 5.53 -1.92 11.39
N ALA A 77 6.52 -1.03 11.25
CA ALA A 77 7.89 -1.40 10.97
C ALA A 77 8.49 -2.32 12.06
N GLN A 78 8.22 -2.03 13.34
CA GLN A 78 8.67 -2.87 14.46
C GLN A 78 7.99 -4.25 14.45
N MET A 79 6.72 -4.34 14.09
CA MET A 79 6.05 -5.63 13.96
C MET A 79 6.63 -6.44 12.79
N ILE A 80 6.87 -5.79 11.65
CA ILE A 80 7.55 -6.43 10.50
C ILE A 80 8.94 -6.91 10.88
N GLN A 81 9.73 -6.10 11.58
CA GLN A 81 11.03 -6.48 12.10
C GLN A 81 10.95 -7.76 12.96
N ASN A 82 9.94 -7.86 13.83
CA ASN A 82 9.75 -9.04 14.67
C ASN A 82 9.40 -10.29 13.84
N TYR A 83 8.50 -10.19 12.86
CA TYR A 83 8.17 -11.30 11.96
C TYR A 83 9.39 -11.76 11.15
N CYS A 84 10.18 -10.83 10.63
CA CYS A 84 11.41 -11.15 9.92
C CYS A 84 12.43 -11.84 10.82
N LYS A 85 12.54 -11.42 12.09
CA LYS A 85 13.42 -12.05 13.07
C LYS A 85 13.04 -13.51 13.35
N GLU A 86 11.75 -13.85 13.36
CA GLU A 86 11.25 -15.22 13.59
C GLU A 86 11.73 -16.21 12.52
N ILE A 87 11.99 -15.74 11.32
CA ILE A 87 12.52 -16.55 10.22
C ILE A 87 14.03 -16.40 10.02
N GLY A 88 14.71 -15.61 10.85
CA GLY A 88 16.18 -15.47 10.82
C GLY A 88 16.68 -14.31 9.96
N ILE A 89 15.81 -13.36 9.57
CA ILE A 89 16.22 -12.12 8.90
C ILE A 89 16.48 -11.04 9.94
N ASN A 90 17.70 -10.47 9.91
CA ASN A 90 18.06 -9.31 10.71
C ASN A 90 17.54 -8.04 10.06
N MET A 91 16.88 -7.19 10.84
CA MET A 91 16.31 -5.95 10.32
C MET A 91 16.50 -4.81 11.33
N GLU A 92 16.78 -3.61 10.82
CA GLU A 92 16.82 -2.36 11.57
C GLU A 92 15.67 -1.45 11.13
N VAL A 93 15.00 -0.81 12.10
CA VAL A 93 13.96 0.19 11.84
C VAL A 93 14.60 1.57 11.84
N LYS A 94 14.61 2.24 10.69
CA LYS A 94 15.10 3.61 10.50
C LYS A 94 13.88 4.54 10.37
N THR A 95 13.81 5.54 11.26
CA THR A 95 12.76 6.58 11.18
C THR A 95 13.39 7.93 10.83
N ALA A 96 12.70 8.71 10.00
CA ALA A 96 13.08 10.05 9.62
C ALA A 96 11.91 11.01 9.80
N ASP A 97 12.17 12.28 10.09
CA ASP A 97 11.12 13.29 9.98
C ASP A 97 10.64 13.41 8.52
N THR A 98 9.48 14.05 8.31
CA THR A 98 8.85 14.11 6.97
C THR A 98 9.77 14.66 5.91
N ALA A 99 10.57 15.70 6.21
CA ALA A 99 11.44 16.33 5.23
C ALA A 99 12.64 15.43 4.86
N LEU A 100 13.23 14.76 5.84
CA LEU A 100 14.30 13.80 5.61
C LEU A 100 13.77 12.54 4.93
N PHE A 101 12.59 12.05 5.32
CA PHE A 101 11.96 10.91 4.68
C PHE A 101 11.70 11.18 3.21
N ASP A 102 11.19 12.36 2.87
CA ASP A 102 10.93 12.76 1.48
C ASP A 102 12.20 12.81 0.61
N ASN A 103 13.36 13.09 1.20
CA ASN A 103 14.64 13.01 0.51
C ASN A 103 15.15 11.56 0.39
N TYR A 104 15.10 10.81 1.49
CA TYR A 104 15.67 9.45 1.55
C TYR A 104 14.84 8.40 0.83
N LYS A 105 13.53 8.59 0.69
CA LYS A 105 12.65 7.61 0.03
C LYS A 105 13.00 7.33 -1.43
N TYR A 106 13.83 8.17 -2.04
CA TYR A 106 14.37 8.00 -3.40
C TYR A 106 15.84 7.60 -3.43
N ASP A 107 16.50 7.53 -2.27
CA ASP A 107 17.88 7.08 -2.15
C ASP A 107 17.90 5.62 -1.69
N PHE A 108 18.04 4.71 -2.66
CA PHE A 108 18.02 3.27 -2.42
C PHE A 108 19.25 2.76 -1.66
N SER A 109 20.24 3.60 -1.37
CA SER A 109 21.34 3.25 -0.48
C SER A 109 20.96 3.36 1.00
N GLU A 110 19.82 3.99 1.30
CA GLU A 110 19.39 4.30 2.66
C GLU A 110 18.42 3.25 3.25
N TRP A 111 17.87 2.36 2.42
CA TRP A 111 16.89 1.37 2.85
C TRP A 111 16.78 0.18 1.88
N ASP A 112 16.39 -0.96 2.43
CA ASP A 112 16.01 -2.17 1.68
C ASP A 112 14.49 -2.26 1.53
N LEU A 113 13.75 -1.85 2.56
CA LEU A 113 12.29 -1.74 2.55
C LEU A 113 11.88 -0.35 3.04
N LYS A 114 10.75 0.15 2.57
CA LYS A 114 10.14 1.37 3.14
C LYS A 114 8.64 1.20 3.37
N ILE A 115 8.14 1.83 4.42
CA ILE A 115 6.71 1.99 4.65
C ILE A 115 6.33 3.40 4.23
N ASP A 116 5.47 3.50 3.24
CA ASP A 116 4.98 4.77 2.73
C ASP A 116 3.46 4.74 2.55
N ASN A 117 2.87 5.90 2.32
CA ASN A 117 1.47 6.02 1.96
C ASN A 117 1.36 6.29 0.47
N ASN A 118 0.35 5.74 -0.16
CA ASN A 118 -0.03 6.18 -1.47
C ASN A 118 -1.35 6.94 -1.42
N GLY A 119 -1.41 8.03 -2.17
CA GLY A 119 -2.64 8.82 -2.29
C GLY A 119 -3.72 8.08 -3.08
N ASN A 120 -4.98 8.41 -2.82
CA ASN A 120 -6.11 7.87 -3.55
C ASN A 120 -5.99 8.17 -5.06
N ARG A 121 -6.28 7.18 -5.88
CA ARG A 121 -6.38 7.30 -7.34
C ARG A 121 -7.76 6.81 -7.80
N VAL A 122 -8.09 7.09 -9.04
CA VAL A 122 -9.40 6.73 -9.62
C VAL A 122 -9.50 5.22 -9.81
N SER A 123 -8.38 4.59 -10.17
CA SER A 123 -8.28 3.16 -10.43
C SER A 123 -6.96 2.60 -9.90
N LEU A 124 -6.89 1.29 -9.72
CA LEU A 124 -5.69 0.59 -9.32
C LEU A 124 -4.61 0.66 -10.39
N ALA A 125 -4.97 0.56 -11.67
CA ALA A 125 -4.01 0.69 -12.76
C ALA A 125 -3.33 2.06 -12.76
N ALA A 126 -4.08 3.14 -12.51
CA ALA A 126 -3.53 4.48 -12.34
C ALA A 126 -2.66 4.60 -11.08
N LEU A 127 -3.01 3.89 -10.00
CA LEU A 127 -2.21 3.80 -8.79
C LEU A 127 -0.88 3.13 -9.10
N TYR A 128 -0.91 2.01 -9.77
CA TYR A 128 0.26 1.22 -10.13
C TYR A 128 1.24 1.98 -11.03
N SER A 129 0.74 2.70 -12.01
CA SER A 129 1.57 3.52 -12.90
C SER A 129 2.40 4.58 -12.17
N ASN A 130 1.92 5.09 -11.04
CA ASN A 130 2.67 6.09 -10.28
C ASN A 130 3.92 5.54 -9.59
N PHE A 131 4.00 4.25 -9.36
CA PHE A 131 5.18 3.63 -8.76
C PHE A 131 6.29 3.36 -9.76
N LEU A 132 5.97 3.42 -11.05
CA LEU A 132 6.81 2.89 -12.10
C LEU A 132 7.40 3.90 -13.04
N SER A 133 6.91 5.08 -13.03
CA SER A 133 7.34 6.02 -14.03
C SER A 133 8.73 6.53 -13.71
N ALA A 134 9.71 6.17 -14.52
CA ALA A 134 11.00 6.85 -14.59
C ALA A 134 10.84 8.36 -14.83
N THR A 135 9.67 8.79 -15.32
CA THR A 135 9.28 10.19 -15.51
C THR A 135 8.61 10.80 -14.29
N HIS A 136 8.11 10.00 -13.34
CA HIS A 136 7.54 10.49 -12.08
C HIS A 136 8.58 10.43 -10.95
N THR A 137 9.63 11.20 -11.07
CA THR A 137 10.61 11.43 -10.01
C THR A 137 10.01 12.03 -8.74
N SER A 138 8.74 12.44 -8.76
CA SER A 138 8.05 13.06 -7.63
C SER A 138 7.23 12.11 -6.77
N TYR A 139 6.98 10.87 -7.18
CA TYR A 139 6.17 9.92 -6.44
C TYR A 139 6.77 8.52 -6.49
N ASN A 140 7.38 8.10 -5.38
CA ASN A 140 7.71 6.70 -5.11
C ASN A 140 8.33 5.91 -6.28
N GLY A 141 8.93 6.60 -7.25
CA GLY A 141 9.52 5.95 -8.41
C GLY A 141 10.48 4.85 -7.99
N VAL A 142 9.96 3.62 -7.97
CA VAL A 142 10.82 2.46 -7.96
C VAL A 142 11.48 2.49 -9.34
N PRO A 143 12.80 2.60 -9.46
CA PRO A 143 13.45 2.53 -10.74
C PRO A 143 13.01 1.25 -11.43
N THR A 144 12.77 1.30 -12.72
CA THR A 144 12.44 0.13 -13.53
C THR A 144 13.51 -0.97 -13.46
N SER A 145 14.71 -0.62 -13.03
CA SER A 145 15.81 -1.53 -12.70
C SER A 145 15.83 -2.00 -11.25
N PHE A 146 14.86 -1.63 -10.43
CA PHE A 146 14.78 -2.11 -9.05
C PHE A 146 14.61 -3.64 -9.06
N ASN A 147 15.40 -4.36 -8.28
CA ASN A 147 15.45 -5.82 -8.24
C ASN A 147 15.93 -6.51 -9.53
N GLY A 148 16.56 -5.82 -10.46
CA GLY A 148 17.04 -6.43 -11.71
C GLY A 148 15.93 -6.82 -12.68
N LEU A 149 14.71 -6.29 -12.50
CA LEU A 149 13.61 -6.52 -13.42
C LEU A 149 13.85 -5.81 -14.75
N PRO A 150 13.43 -6.41 -15.89
CA PRO A 150 13.57 -5.79 -17.20
C PRO A 150 12.87 -4.44 -17.27
N GLU A 151 13.61 -3.43 -17.70
CA GLU A 151 13.02 -2.11 -17.93
C GLU A 151 11.91 -2.19 -18.96
N GLY A 152 10.76 -1.63 -18.66
CA GLY A 152 9.67 -1.44 -19.60
C GLY A 152 8.58 -2.51 -19.62
N ASP A 153 8.73 -3.69 -18.99
CA ASP A 153 7.66 -4.69 -19.00
C ASP A 153 6.45 -4.23 -18.16
N LEU A 154 6.69 -3.75 -16.98
CA LEU A 154 5.64 -3.23 -16.11
C LEU A 154 5.04 -1.93 -16.67
N SER A 155 5.84 -1.08 -17.32
CA SER A 155 5.34 0.12 -18.00
C SER A 155 4.34 -0.26 -19.09
N LYS A 156 4.63 -1.28 -19.90
CA LYS A 156 3.70 -1.77 -20.93
C LYS A 156 2.38 -2.29 -20.37
N LEU A 157 2.45 -3.08 -19.28
CA LEU A 157 1.24 -3.56 -18.59
C LEU A 157 0.38 -2.41 -18.07
N CYS A 158 1.02 -1.41 -17.44
CA CYS A 158 0.32 -0.23 -16.95
C CYS A 158 -0.28 0.60 -18.10
N ASP A 159 0.42 0.74 -19.23
CA ASP A 159 -0.07 1.46 -20.41
C ASP A 159 -1.33 0.78 -20.96
N VAL A 160 -1.37 -0.55 -21.03
CA VAL A 160 -2.55 -1.30 -21.46
C VAL A 160 -3.71 -1.11 -20.47
N ALA A 161 -3.45 -1.23 -19.18
CA ALA A 161 -4.46 -1.12 -18.14
C ALA A 161 -5.03 0.30 -17.98
N ASN A 162 -4.26 1.34 -18.31
CA ASN A 162 -4.69 2.73 -18.22
C ASN A 162 -5.28 3.31 -19.51
N ASN A 163 -5.11 2.63 -20.64
CA ASN A 163 -5.62 3.13 -21.91
C ASN A 163 -7.12 2.82 -22.04
N VAL A 164 -7.92 3.82 -22.34
CA VAL A 164 -9.38 3.71 -22.46
C VAL A 164 -9.85 2.66 -23.48
N ASP A 165 -9.03 2.42 -24.51
CA ASP A 165 -9.36 1.47 -25.58
C ASP A 165 -8.98 0.03 -25.25
N THR A 166 -8.08 -0.18 -24.29
CA THR A 166 -7.53 -1.51 -23.94
C THR A 166 -7.73 -1.86 -22.46
N ASN A 167 -8.27 -0.94 -21.66
CA ASN A 167 -8.57 -1.20 -20.27
C ASN A 167 -9.59 -2.34 -20.11
N SER A 168 -9.24 -3.31 -19.28
CA SER A 168 -10.10 -4.43 -18.90
C SER A 168 -9.68 -4.92 -17.51
N GLN A 169 -10.53 -5.70 -16.84
CA GLN A 169 -10.15 -6.34 -15.59
C GLN A 169 -8.91 -7.22 -15.77
N GLU A 170 -8.83 -7.97 -16.86
CA GLU A 170 -7.69 -8.82 -17.20
C GLU A 170 -6.38 -8.00 -17.32
N ALA A 171 -6.43 -6.80 -17.89
CA ALA A 171 -5.27 -5.92 -17.97
C ALA A 171 -4.84 -5.39 -16.60
N VAL A 172 -5.80 -5.11 -15.71
CA VAL A 172 -5.52 -4.70 -14.32
C VAL A 172 -4.97 -5.86 -13.51
N ASP A 173 -5.52 -7.06 -13.68
CA ASP A 173 -5.03 -8.29 -13.04
C ASP A 173 -3.57 -8.59 -13.45
N ALA A 174 -3.22 -8.43 -14.72
CA ALA A 174 -1.85 -8.62 -15.18
C ALA A 174 -0.84 -7.66 -14.51
N VAL A 175 -1.24 -6.43 -14.20
CA VAL A 175 -0.43 -5.50 -13.40
C VAL A 175 -0.30 -5.99 -11.96
N PHE A 176 -1.40 -6.45 -11.37
CA PHE A 176 -1.41 -6.99 -10.01
C PHE A 176 -0.48 -8.21 -9.87
N ASP A 177 -0.59 -9.16 -10.79
CA ASP A 177 0.23 -10.38 -10.82
C ASP A 177 1.72 -10.03 -10.91
N TYR A 178 2.08 -9.11 -11.80
CA TYR A 178 3.47 -8.68 -11.93
C TYR A 178 4.05 -8.11 -10.64
N TYR A 179 3.28 -7.28 -9.93
CA TYR A 179 3.71 -6.72 -8.64
C TYR A 179 3.84 -7.78 -7.55
N THR A 180 2.93 -8.74 -7.53
CA THR A 180 2.88 -9.80 -6.53
C THR A 180 3.99 -10.84 -6.77
N GLU A 181 4.17 -11.29 -8.00
CA GLU A 181 5.21 -12.26 -8.38
C GLU A 181 6.62 -11.73 -8.14
N ASN A 182 6.83 -10.45 -8.38
CA ASN A 182 8.13 -9.80 -8.21
C ASN A 182 8.32 -9.14 -6.82
N ALA A 183 7.35 -9.29 -5.91
CA ALA A 183 7.39 -8.76 -4.55
C ALA A 183 7.76 -7.27 -4.47
N ILE A 184 7.29 -6.45 -5.43
CA ILE A 184 7.67 -5.03 -5.54
C ILE A 184 6.97 -4.19 -4.48
N LEU A 185 5.68 -4.46 -4.25
CA LEU A 185 4.85 -3.77 -3.27
C LEU A 185 4.06 -4.76 -2.43
N TYR A 186 3.89 -4.43 -1.17
CA TYR A 186 3.10 -5.20 -0.23
C TYR A 186 2.16 -4.29 0.54
N GLY A 187 0.86 -4.39 0.26
CA GLY A 187 -0.15 -3.60 0.94
C GLY A 187 -0.39 -4.10 2.37
N LEU A 188 -0.42 -3.19 3.32
CA LEU A 188 -0.76 -3.49 4.71
C LEU A 188 -2.24 -3.20 4.98
N TRP A 189 -2.66 -1.96 4.81
CA TRP A 189 -4.05 -1.53 5.00
C TRP A 189 -4.42 -0.30 4.18
N GLY A 190 -5.73 -0.13 3.97
CA GLY A 190 -6.33 1.11 3.52
C GLY A 190 -7.17 1.74 4.64
N PRO A 191 -6.94 3.00 5.02
CA PRO A 191 -7.70 3.65 6.06
C PRO A 191 -9.16 3.87 5.62
N ILE A 192 -10.10 3.68 6.56
CA ILE A 192 -11.51 4.00 6.36
C ILE A 192 -11.72 5.45 6.79
N ASN A 193 -12.21 6.26 5.87
CA ASN A 193 -12.51 7.65 6.14
C ASN A 193 -13.94 7.80 6.69
N TYR A 194 -14.08 8.55 7.75
CA TYR A 194 -15.36 8.82 8.40
C TYR A 194 -15.75 10.28 8.21
N VAL A 195 -17.01 10.50 7.94
CA VAL A 195 -17.60 11.85 7.97
C VAL A 195 -18.61 11.89 9.10
N ALA A 196 -18.41 12.81 10.03
CA ALA A 196 -19.35 13.08 11.09
C ALA A 196 -20.27 14.25 10.67
N ALA A 197 -21.55 14.07 10.88
CA ALA A 197 -22.54 15.12 10.70
C ALA A 197 -23.35 15.31 11.97
N LYS A 198 -23.86 16.52 12.18
CA LYS A 198 -24.79 16.79 13.25
C LYS A 198 -26.10 16.05 13.00
N ASP A 199 -26.77 15.66 14.05
CA ASP A 199 -28.10 15.05 13.97
C ASP A 199 -29.07 15.94 13.16
N GLY A 200 -29.85 15.31 12.30
CA GLY A 200 -30.73 16.00 11.34
C GLY A 200 -30.09 16.35 10.00
N ILE A 201 -28.80 16.06 9.77
CA ILE A 201 -28.17 16.11 8.44
C ILE A 201 -28.17 14.71 7.85
N THR A 202 -28.78 14.56 6.68
CA THR A 202 -28.98 13.27 5.99
C THR A 202 -28.37 13.29 4.59
N GLY A 203 -28.25 12.13 3.96
CA GLY A 203 -27.81 12.01 2.55
C GLY A 203 -26.33 12.31 2.30
N LEU A 204 -25.50 12.45 3.34
CA LEU A 204 -24.07 12.66 3.19
C LEU A 204 -23.43 11.52 2.38
N LYS A 205 -22.72 11.90 1.32
CA LYS A 205 -21.91 10.98 0.53
C LYS A 205 -20.47 11.41 0.58
N VAL A 206 -19.57 10.43 0.67
CA VAL A 206 -18.12 10.63 0.57
C VAL A 206 -17.67 10.13 -0.80
N GLN A 207 -16.94 10.98 -1.50
CA GLN A 207 -16.27 10.56 -2.74
C GLN A 207 -15.04 9.72 -2.43
N TYR A 208 -14.58 8.96 -3.43
CA TYR A 208 -13.37 8.16 -3.36
C TYR A 208 -12.12 8.97 -2.95
N LEU A 209 -12.08 10.27 -3.18
CA LEU A 209 -11.01 11.18 -2.73
C LEU A 209 -11.16 11.63 -1.26
N SER A 210 -12.04 11.02 -0.49
CA SER A 210 -12.28 11.34 0.93
C SER A 210 -12.87 12.72 1.20
N TYR A 211 -13.45 13.36 0.19
CA TYR A 211 -14.16 14.63 0.37
C TYR A 211 -15.65 14.37 0.56
N ALA A 212 -16.23 14.98 1.59
CA ALA A 212 -17.67 15.05 1.71
C ALA A 212 -18.23 15.92 0.57
N GLN A 213 -19.31 15.44 -0.05
CA GLN A 213 -19.99 16.18 -1.11
C GLN A 213 -21.09 17.05 -0.50
N PRO A 214 -20.87 18.35 -0.26
CA PRO A 214 -21.85 19.18 0.42
C PRO A 214 -23.18 19.33 -0.34
N TRP A 215 -23.18 19.07 -1.65
CA TRP A 215 -24.40 19.11 -2.48
C TRP A 215 -25.23 17.84 -2.42
N THR A 216 -24.79 16.79 -1.69
CA THR A 216 -25.52 15.53 -1.55
C THR A 216 -26.29 15.41 -0.25
N PHE A 217 -26.04 16.30 0.71
CA PHE A 217 -26.77 16.25 1.97
C PHE A 217 -28.04 17.10 1.94
N ASP A 218 -28.95 16.70 2.77
CA ASP A 218 -30.23 17.35 3.00
C ASP A 218 -30.45 17.53 4.51
N PHE A 219 -31.43 18.31 4.87
CA PHE A 219 -31.80 18.54 6.25
C PHE A 219 -33.09 17.79 6.57
N ALA A 220 -33.13 17.15 7.74
CA ALA A 220 -34.38 16.58 8.24
C ALA A 220 -35.44 17.71 8.39
N PRO A 221 -36.73 17.40 8.19
CA PRO A 221 -37.79 18.43 8.21
C PRO A 221 -37.89 19.24 9.52
N ASP A 222 -37.39 18.69 10.60
CA ASP A 222 -37.35 19.29 11.94
C ASP A 222 -35.99 19.90 12.32
N TYR A 223 -35.02 19.89 11.39
CA TYR A 223 -33.69 20.43 11.63
C TYR A 223 -33.72 21.93 11.86
N LYS A 224 -33.31 22.36 13.05
CA LYS A 224 -33.38 23.78 13.46
C LYS A 224 -32.05 24.54 13.30
N GLY A 225 -31.08 23.92 12.66
CA GLY A 225 -29.76 24.54 12.54
C GLY A 225 -28.90 24.39 13.80
N VAL A 226 -27.81 25.14 13.83
CA VAL A 226 -26.97 25.26 15.04
C VAL A 226 -27.66 26.28 15.93
N ALA A 227 -28.03 25.89 17.16
CA ALA A 227 -28.44 26.88 18.17
C ALA A 227 -27.23 27.75 18.48
N ASP A 228 -27.44 29.06 18.47
CA ASP A 228 -26.46 30.07 18.88
C ASP A 228 -26.01 29.89 20.32
#